data_1afbb5f62bb86ebc180073fa455acb7a
#
_entry.id   1afbb5f62bb86ebc180073fa455acb7a
#
_cell.length_a   1.000
_cell.length_b   1.000
_cell.length_c   1.000
_cell.angle_alpha   90.00
_cell.angle_beta   90.00
_cell.angle_gamma   90.00
#
_symmetry.space_group_name_H-M   'P 1'
#
loop_
_entity.id
_entity.type
_entity.pdbx_description
1 polymer ?
#
loop_
_entity_poly.entity_id
_entity_poly.type
_entity_poly.pdbx_seq_one_letter_code
_entity_poly.pdbx_strand_id
1 'polypeptide(L)'
;MAEVGGTARFVSDLHLRAERPDLVRRFASFLADTAAANVDSLFILGDLFEYWIGDDDLADPFNADVCNLLRSTADMGTSLYFIAGNRDFLIGPRFAAAARMVLLDDEVIVGAGDTPTLLLHGDTVCTDDLPYQEFRRMVRTPEWQQRFLARPLVERRAEVENLRRRSAEAMQSKTAEIMDANPQAVCQALMRHGCSRLIHGHTHRPGRNEFDLTSGRGERFVLSDWDIGRGDALEIGSAGVRRLDLST
;
A
#
# COMPACT_ATOMS: atom_id res chain seq x y z
N MET A 1 5.40 -9.49 -16.28
CA MET A 1 4.60 -8.25 -16.35
C MET A 1 3.14 -8.67 -16.38
N ALA A 2 2.35 -8.30 -15.37
CA ALA A 2 0.91 -8.52 -15.43
C ALA A 2 0.31 -7.43 -16.32
N GLU A 3 -0.32 -7.82 -17.43
CA GLU A 3 -1.11 -6.87 -18.22
C GLU A 3 -2.39 -6.54 -17.45
N VAL A 4 -2.55 -5.29 -17.09
CA VAL A 4 -3.81 -4.76 -16.54
C VAL A 4 -4.61 -4.25 -17.73
N GLY A 5 -5.47 -5.11 -18.28
CA GLY A 5 -6.42 -4.70 -19.30
C GLY A 5 -7.46 -3.76 -18.69
N GLY A 6 -7.86 -2.72 -19.42
CA GLY A 6 -8.94 -1.83 -19.02
C GLY A 6 -8.55 -0.75 -18.01
N THR A 7 -9.40 -0.52 -17.01
CA THR A 7 -9.22 0.54 -16.01
C THR A 7 -8.67 -0.02 -14.71
N ALA A 8 -7.62 0.61 -14.17
CA ALA A 8 -7.03 0.27 -12.88
C ALA A 8 -7.13 1.43 -11.89
N ARG A 9 -7.40 1.11 -10.62
CA ARG A 9 -7.31 2.06 -9.49
C ARG A 9 -6.19 1.67 -8.55
N PHE A 10 -5.58 2.67 -7.92
CA PHE A 10 -4.47 2.52 -6.99
C PHE A 10 -4.75 3.34 -5.74
N VAL A 11 -4.63 2.71 -4.57
CA VAL A 11 -4.76 3.33 -3.25
C VAL A 11 -3.64 2.86 -2.34
N SER A 12 -3.34 3.61 -1.30
CA SER A 12 -2.34 3.27 -0.29
C SER A 12 -2.67 3.95 1.04
N ASP A 13 -2.03 3.51 2.12
CA ASP A 13 -2.01 4.22 3.41
C ASP A 13 -3.41 4.52 3.97
N LEU A 14 -4.29 3.52 3.91
CA LEU A 14 -5.66 3.65 4.43
C LEU A 14 -5.70 3.60 5.97
N HIS A 15 -4.75 2.90 6.60
CA HIS A 15 -4.60 2.79 8.05
C HIS A 15 -5.90 2.45 8.77
N LEU A 16 -6.67 1.51 8.22
CA LEU A 16 -7.97 1.09 8.76
C LEU A 16 -7.81 0.49 10.15
N ARG A 17 -8.68 0.90 11.06
CA ARG A 17 -8.75 0.41 12.44
C ARG A 17 -10.14 0.59 13.02
N ALA A 18 -10.48 -0.21 14.03
CA ALA A 18 -11.83 -0.23 14.62
C ALA A 18 -12.24 1.11 15.22
N GLU A 19 -11.28 1.91 15.74
CA GLU A 19 -11.53 3.22 16.33
C GLU A 19 -11.82 4.32 15.30
N ARG A 20 -11.68 4.02 14.00
CA ARG A 20 -11.94 4.95 12.90
C ARG A 20 -13.01 4.42 11.94
N PRO A 21 -14.25 4.25 12.42
CA PRO A 21 -15.34 3.76 11.58
C PRO A 21 -15.70 4.72 10.42
N ASP A 22 -15.31 5.98 10.50
CA ASP A 22 -15.40 6.95 9.42
C ASP A 22 -14.54 6.56 8.22
N LEU A 23 -13.29 6.16 8.43
CA LEU A 23 -12.40 5.68 7.37
C LEU A 23 -12.91 4.37 6.76
N VAL A 24 -13.42 3.46 7.59
CA VAL A 24 -14.01 2.19 7.09
C VAL A 24 -15.21 2.45 6.18
N ARG A 25 -16.11 3.36 6.58
CA ARG A 25 -17.27 3.74 5.73
C ARG A 25 -16.82 4.38 4.42
N ARG A 26 -15.82 5.26 4.46
CA ARG A 26 -15.27 5.90 3.26
C ARG A 26 -14.61 4.87 2.33
N PHE A 27 -13.86 3.94 2.88
CA PHE A 27 -13.29 2.83 2.10
C PHE A 27 -14.39 1.96 1.49
N ALA A 28 -15.44 1.62 2.24
CA ALA A 28 -16.57 0.88 1.72
C ALA A 28 -17.28 1.61 0.55
N SER A 29 -17.47 2.94 0.66
CA SER A 29 -18.01 3.77 -0.43
C SER A 29 -17.09 3.74 -1.65
N PHE A 30 -15.78 3.91 -1.47
CA PHE A 30 -14.80 3.83 -2.56
C PHE A 30 -14.83 2.46 -3.27
N LEU A 31 -14.95 1.37 -2.51
CA LEU A 31 -15.07 0.02 -3.08
C LEU A 31 -16.36 -0.15 -3.87
N ALA A 32 -17.48 0.36 -3.34
CA ALA A 32 -18.77 0.34 -4.05
C ALA A 32 -18.72 1.14 -5.36
N ASP A 33 -18.12 2.33 -5.33
CA ASP A 33 -17.92 3.18 -6.52
C ASP A 33 -16.94 2.53 -7.52
N THR A 34 -15.95 1.79 -7.03
CA THR A 34 -15.00 1.05 -7.87
C THR A 34 -15.71 -0.06 -8.64
N ALA A 35 -16.55 -0.83 -7.96
CA ALA A 35 -17.34 -1.89 -8.59
C ALA A 35 -18.42 -1.32 -9.54
N ALA A 36 -19.13 -0.26 -9.13
CA ALA A 36 -20.16 0.38 -9.95
C ALA A 36 -19.57 1.00 -11.24
N ALA A 37 -18.33 1.48 -11.20
CA ALA A 37 -17.60 1.98 -12.36
C ALA A 37 -17.02 0.87 -13.25
N ASN A 38 -17.22 -0.40 -12.93
CA ASN A 38 -16.66 -1.56 -13.62
C ASN A 38 -15.13 -1.46 -13.78
N VAL A 39 -14.44 -1.09 -12.71
CA VAL A 39 -12.98 -1.04 -12.69
C VAL A 39 -12.42 -2.46 -12.70
N ASP A 40 -11.54 -2.76 -13.66
CA ASP A 40 -11.04 -4.12 -13.86
C ASP A 40 -10.10 -4.56 -12.74
N SER A 41 -9.30 -3.60 -12.20
CA SER A 41 -8.28 -3.92 -11.20
C SER A 41 -8.17 -2.83 -10.14
N LEU A 42 -8.06 -3.25 -8.87
CA LEU A 42 -7.73 -2.38 -7.74
C LEU A 42 -6.42 -2.84 -7.10
N PHE A 43 -5.44 -1.95 -7.05
CA PHE A 43 -4.16 -2.16 -6.38
C PHE A 43 -4.13 -1.41 -5.06
N ILE A 44 -3.90 -2.13 -3.98
CA ILE A 44 -3.67 -1.59 -2.63
C ILE A 44 -2.17 -1.66 -2.39
N LEU A 45 -1.51 -0.50 -2.36
CA LEU A 45 -0.06 -0.40 -2.28
C LEU A 45 0.43 -0.30 -0.82
N GLY A 46 -0.09 -1.16 0.05
CA GLY A 46 0.30 -1.30 1.44
C GLY A 46 -0.40 -0.36 2.42
N ASP A 47 -0.23 -0.66 3.69
CA ASP A 47 -0.82 0.05 4.82
C ASP A 47 -2.35 0.15 4.70
N LEU A 48 -3.00 -0.97 4.28
CA LEU A 48 -4.45 -1.15 4.33
C LEU A 48 -4.95 -1.07 5.78
N PHE A 49 -4.26 -1.76 6.68
CA PHE A 49 -4.53 -1.72 8.12
C PHE A 49 -3.51 -0.85 8.85
N GLU A 50 -3.93 -0.25 9.96
CA GLU A 50 -3.02 0.43 10.88
C GLU A 50 -1.93 -0.50 11.41
N TYR A 51 -2.23 -1.79 11.54
CA TYR A 51 -1.30 -2.90 11.72
C TYR A 51 -1.98 -4.24 11.44
N TRP A 52 -1.19 -5.23 11.05
CA TRP A 52 -1.61 -6.62 10.91
C TRP A 52 -0.65 -7.52 11.69
N ILE A 53 -1.21 -8.40 12.52
CA ILE A 53 -0.41 -9.24 13.43
C ILE A 53 -0.40 -10.73 13.06
N GLY A 54 -1.01 -11.07 11.92
CA GLY A 54 -1.09 -12.42 11.37
C GLY A 54 -2.50 -12.83 11.01
N ASP A 55 -2.63 -13.77 10.09
CA ASP A 55 -3.92 -14.22 9.54
C ASP A 55 -4.79 -15.02 10.53
N ASP A 56 -4.27 -15.43 11.64
CA ASP A 56 -5.04 -16.03 12.73
C ASP A 56 -5.89 -14.99 13.50
N ASP A 57 -5.64 -13.68 13.26
CA ASP A 57 -6.45 -12.59 13.76
C ASP A 57 -7.63 -12.21 12.82
N LEU A 58 -7.79 -12.93 11.70
CA LEU A 58 -8.90 -12.70 10.75
C LEU A 58 -10.29 -12.88 11.36
N ALA A 59 -10.39 -13.64 12.47
CA ALA A 59 -11.66 -13.82 13.19
C ALA A 59 -12.07 -12.61 14.05
N ASP A 60 -11.21 -11.64 14.24
CA ASP A 60 -11.57 -10.36 14.85
C ASP A 60 -12.69 -9.69 14.00
N PRO A 61 -13.79 -9.22 14.61
CA PRO A 61 -14.94 -8.69 13.86
C PRO A 61 -14.57 -7.58 12.89
N PHE A 62 -13.68 -6.65 13.30
CA PHE A 62 -13.23 -5.57 12.43
C PHE A 62 -12.45 -6.09 11.21
N ASN A 63 -11.52 -7.01 11.43
CA ASN A 63 -10.71 -7.60 10.37
C ASN A 63 -11.59 -8.40 9.39
N ALA A 64 -12.57 -9.14 9.90
CA ALA A 64 -13.53 -9.89 9.10
C ALA A 64 -14.42 -8.95 8.26
N ASP A 65 -14.87 -7.83 8.81
CA ASP A 65 -15.68 -6.84 8.09
C ASP A 65 -14.90 -6.23 6.92
N VAL A 66 -13.65 -5.81 7.13
CA VAL A 66 -12.79 -5.29 6.04
C VAL A 66 -12.54 -6.36 4.97
N CYS A 67 -12.26 -7.59 5.38
CA CYS A 67 -12.09 -8.72 4.47
C CYS A 67 -13.34 -8.96 3.62
N ASN A 68 -14.53 -8.89 4.22
CA ASN A 68 -15.82 -9.06 3.53
C ASN A 68 -16.10 -7.92 2.53
N LEU A 69 -15.73 -6.68 2.85
CA LEU A 69 -15.82 -5.55 1.90
C LEU A 69 -14.99 -5.80 0.65
N LEU A 70 -13.72 -6.20 0.82
CA LEU A 70 -12.83 -6.55 -0.28
C LEU A 70 -13.40 -7.70 -1.11
N ARG A 71 -13.78 -8.78 -0.44
CA ARG A 71 -14.36 -9.96 -1.11
C ARG A 71 -15.61 -9.59 -1.93
N SER A 72 -16.50 -8.76 -1.39
CA SER A 72 -17.70 -8.32 -2.11
C SER A 72 -17.33 -7.55 -3.38
N THR A 73 -16.28 -6.73 -3.35
CA THR A 73 -15.78 -6.01 -4.53
C THR A 73 -15.23 -6.97 -5.58
N ALA A 74 -14.47 -7.98 -5.15
CA ALA A 74 -13.95 -9.02 -6.03
C ALA A 74 -15.10 -9.87 -6.64
N ASP A 75 -16.15 -10.18 -5.86
CA ASP A 75 -17.32 -10.91 -6.33
C ASP A 75 -18.10 -10.13 -7.41
N MET A 76 -18.00 -8.80 -7.42
CA MET A 76 -18.56 -7.93 -8.46
C MET A 76 -17.70 -7.79 -9.71
N GLY A 77 -16.52 -8.45 -9.77
CA GLY A 77 -15.71 -8.56 -10.96
C GLY A 77 -14.40 -7.76 -10.95
N THR A 78 -14.12 -6.96 -9.90
CA THR A 78 -12.85 -6.24 -9.77
C THR A 78 -11.75 -7.19 -9.27
N SER A 79 -10.65 -7.32 -9.99
CA SER A 79 -9.46 -8.05 -9.53
C SER A 79 -8.72 -7.24 -8.46
N LEU A 80 -8.48 -7.85 -7.30
CA LEU A 80 -7.81 -7.18 -6.17
C LEU A 80 -6.35 -7.62 -6.06
N TYR A 81 -5.44 -6.66 -5.90
CA TYR A 81 -4.02 -6.86 -5.75
C TYR A 81 -3.48 -6.09 -4.55
N PHE A 82 -2.51 -6.69 -3.85
CA PHE A 82 -1.95 -6.11 -2.64
C PHE A 82 -0.44 -6.21 -2.63
N ILE A 83 0.22 -5.08 -2.41
CA ILE A 83 1.63 -4.99 -2.04
C ILE A 83 1.70 -4.69 -0.55
N ALA A 84 2.53 -5.42 0.18
CA ALA A 84 2.63 -5.26 1.63
C ALA A 84 3.29 -3.93 2.03
N GLY A 85 2.65 -3.18 2.90
CA GLY A 85 3.21 -1.99 3.53
C GLY A 85 4.07 -2.31 4.76
N ASN A 86 4.48 -1.27 5.47
CA ASN A 86 5.26 -1.43 6.70
C ASN A 86 4.39 -1.74 7.94
N ARG A 87 3.08 -1.56 7.83
CA ARG A 87 2.12 -1.83 8.91
C ARG A 87 1.49 -3.22 8.82
N ASP A 88 1.39 -3.75 7.61
CA ASP A 88 0.58 -4.93 7.33
C ASP A 88 1.31 -6.02 6.51
N PHE A 89 2.63 -6.05 6.59
CA PHE A 89 3.48 -7.02 5.88
C PHE A 89 3.30 -8.48 6.35
N LEU A 90 2.55 -8.72 7.39
CA LEU A 90 2.18 -10.05 7.87
C LEU A 90 0.83 -10.53 7.31
N ILE A 91 0.20 -9.75 6.42
CA ILE A 91 -0.93 -10.26 5.62
C ILE A 91 -0.44 -11.44 4.79
N GLY A 92 -1.08 -12.57 4.98
CA GLY A 92 -0.67 -13.84 4.40
C GLY A 92 -1.74 -14.47 3.51
N PRO A 93 -1.50 -15.73 3.09
CA PRO A 93 -2.35 -16.41 2.12
C PRO A 93 -3.79 -16.67 2.61
N ARG A 94 -4.03 -16.76 3.94
CA ARG A 94 -5.37 -16.98 4.48
C ARG A 94 -6.24 -15.74 4.34
N PHE A 95 -5.71 -14.55 4.65
CA PHE A 95 -6.41 -13.28 4.41
C PHE A 95 -6.64 -13.08 2.90
N ALA A 96 -5.59 -13.28 2.10
CA ALA A 96 -5.66 -13.12 0.65
C ALA A 96 -6.75 -14.00 0.01
N ALA A 97 -6.81 -15.27 0.40
CA ALA A 97 -7.84 -16.19 -0.08
C ALA A 97 -9.24 -15.77 0.39
N ALA A 98 -9.40 -15.33 1.64
CA ALA A 98 -10.68 -14.89 2.18
C ALA A 98 -11.20 -13.61 1.50
N ALA A 99 -10.31 -12.67 1.19
CA ALA A 99 -10.61 -11.41 0.50
C ALA A 99 -10.66 -11.56 -1.04
N ARG A 100 -10.32 -12.73 -1.60
CA ARG A 100 -10.11 -12.95 -3.05
C ARG A 100 -9.10 -11.98 -3.66
N MET A 101 -8.02 -11.75 -2.96
CA MET A 101 -6.97 -10.80 -3.30
C MET A 101 -5.68 -11.54 -3.65
N VAL A 102 -4.92 -11.01 -4.60
CA VAL A 102 -3.61 -11.54 -4.98
C VAL A 102 -2.52 -10.76 -4.25
N LEU A 103 -1.68 -11.47 -3.50
CA LEU A 103 -0.48 -10.87 -2.89
C LEU A 103 0.60 -10.73 -3.97
N LEU A 104 1.18 -9.55 -4.03
CA LEU A 104 2.26 -9.21 -4.95
C LEU A 104 3.58 -9.08 -4.17
N ASP A 105 4.69 -9.14 -4.92
CA ASP A 105 6.02 -8.83 -4.38
C ASP A 105 6.15 -7.34 -4.02
N ASP A 106 7.19 -6.98 -3.27
CA ASP A 106 7.46 -5.60 -2.84
C ASP A 106 7.63 -4.61 -4.00
N GLU A 107 8.06 -5.08 -5.17
CA GLU A 107 8.23 -4.30 -6.41
C GLU A 107 7.63 -5.08 -7.58
N VAL A 108 6.62 -4.53 -8.24
CA VAL A 108 5.90 -5.19 -9.34
C VAL A 108 5.75 -4.26 -10.54
N ILE A 109 5.96 -4.80 -11.73
CA ILE A 109 5.71 -4.09 -12.98
C ILE A 109 4.33 -4.49 -13.50
N VAL A 110 3.50 -3.49 -13.76
CA VAL A 110 2.20 -3.67 -14.42
C VAL A 110 2.14 -2.85 -15.70
N GLY A 111 1.42 -3.35 -16.70
CA GLY A 111 1.03 -2.56 -17.85
C GLY A 111 -0.21 -1.74 -17.50
N ALA A 112 -0.05 -0.50 -17.06
CA ALA A 112 -1.17 0.39 -16.76
C ALA A 112 -1.30 1.44 -17.88
N GLY A 113 -2.28 1.26 -18.76
CA GLY A 113 -2.29 1.92 -20.06
C GLY A 113 -1.10 1.44 -20.91
N ASP A 114 -0.58 2.33 -21.78
CA ASP A 114 0.54 1.99 -22.67
C ASP A 114 1.93 2.14 -22.01
N THR A 115 2.00 2.40 -20.71
CA THR A 115 3.25 2.69 -20.00
C THR A 115 3.54 1.64 -18.94
N PRO A 116 4.68 0.91 -19.05
CA PRO A 116 5.13 0.04 -17.97
C PRO A 116 5.31 0.84 -16.68
N THR A 117 4.57 0.44 -15.65
CA THR A 117 4.48 1.15 -14.39
C THR A 117 5.02 0.28 -13.26
N LEU A 118 6.00 0.78 -12.53
CA LEU A 118 6.50 0.16 -11.32
C LEU A 118 5.57 0.52 -10.16
N LEU A 119 5.12 -0.49 -9.43
CA LEU A 119 4.35 -0.36 -8.20
C LEU A 119 5.19 -0.82 -7.02
N LEU A 120 5.16 -0.08 -5.95
CA LEU A 120 5.73 -0.44 -4.66
C LEU A 120 5.01 0.34 -3.53
N HIS A 121 5.16 -0.10 -2.28
CA HIS A 121 4.60 0.68 -1.16
C HIS A 121 5.27 2.05 -1.02
N GLY A 122 6.58 2.13 -1.06
CA GLY A 122 7.34 3.38 -0.96
C GLY A 122 8.49 3.34 0.07
N ASP A 123 8.38 2.47 1.04
CA ASP A 123 9.35 2.34 2.12
C ASP A 123 10.74 1.87 1.67
N THR A 124 10.83 1.14 0.55
CA THR A 124 12.11 0.67 -0.03
C THR A 124 12.94 1.78 -0.63
N VAL A 125 12.32 2.88 -1.05
CA VAL A 125 13.00 4.03 -1.65
C VAL A 125 13.29 5.16 -0.65
N CYS A 126 12.85 5.04 0.62
CA CYS A 126 13.21 5.94 1.72
C CYS A 126 14.57 5.50 2.32
N THR A 127 15.61 5.51 1.50
CA THR A 127 16.93 4.92 1.84
C THR A 127 17.73 5.74 2.85
N ASP A 128 17.38 6.99 3.10
CA ASP A 128 18.09 7.88 4.02
C ASP A 128 17.70 7.62 5.49
N ASP A 129 16.57 6.94 5.74
CA ASP A 129 16.18 6.47 7.06
C ASP A 129 16.85 5.13 7.40
N LEU A 130 18.15 5.17 7.66
CA LEU A 130 18.96 3.97 7.92
C LEU A 130 18.42 3.10 9.07
N PRO A 131 17.98 3.67 10.22
CA PRO A 131 17.39 2.87 11.29
C PRO A 131 16.12 2.14 10.86
N TYR A 132 15.27 2.80 10.07
CA TYR A 132 14.09 2.15 9.52
C TYR A 132 14.45 1.03 8.54
N GLN A 133 15.40 1.25 7.63
CA GLN A 133 15.84 0.24 6.66
C GLN A 133 16.44 -1.00 7.36
N GLU A 134 17.16 -0.82 8.46
CA GLU A 134 17.66 -1.93 9.28
C GLU A 134 16.52 -2.71 9.94
N PHE A 135 15.56 -2.02 10.56
CA PHE A 135 14.35 -2.62 11.12
C PHE A 135 13.56 -3.38 10.04
N ARG A 136 13.32 -2.76 8.88
CA ARG A 136 12.62 -3.40 7.76
C ARG A 136 13.30 -4.71 7.34
N ARG A 137 14.60 -4.68 7.12
CA ARG A 137 15.37 -5.88 6.75
C ARG A 137 15.21 -7.00 7.79
N MET A 138 15.22 -6.67 9.07
CA MET A 138 15.05 -7.63 10.16
C MET A 138 13.66 -8.27 10.15
N VAL A 139 12.58 -7.46 10.12
CA VAL A 139 11.21 -7.97 10.27
C VAL A 139 10.67 -8.66 9.02
N ARG A 140 11.29 -8.43 7.86
CA ARG A 140 10.95 -9.11 6.60
C ARG A 140 11.61 -10.47 6.44
N THR A 141 12.51 -10.89 7.36
CA THR A 141 13.09 -12.23 7.32
C THR A 141 12.07 -13.30 7.70
N PRO A 142 12.07 -14.47 7.01
CA PRO A 142 11.18 -15.58 7.36
C PRO A 142 11.34 -16.02 8.82
N GLU A 143 12.55 -16.01 9.34
CA GLU A 143 12.86 -16.43 10.71
C GLU A 143 12.24 -15.50 11.76
N TRP A 144 12.25 -14.18 11.50
CA TRP A 144 11.59 -13.21 12.39
C TRP A 144 10.08 -13.39 12.34
N GLN A 145 9.52 -13.49 11.13
CA GLN A 145 8.07 -13.66 10.94
C GLN A 145 7.55 -14.93 11.59
N GLN A 146 8.24 -16.07 11.41
CA GLN A 146 7.86 -17.32 12.05
C GLN A 146 7.88 -17.22 13.59
N ARG A 147 8.94 -16.63 14.16
CA ARG A 147 9.02 -16.44 15.63
C ARG A 147 7.94 -15.50 16.14
N PHE A 148 7.65 -14.43 15.42
CA PHE A 148 6.61 -13.48 15.81
C PHE A 148 5.22 -14.15 15.73
N LEU A 149 4.90 -14.84 14.63
CA LEU A 149 3.60 -15.49 14.41
C LEU A 149 3.37 -16.70 15.32
N ALA A 150 4.43 -17.33 15.84
CA ALA A 150 4.32 -18.41 16.83
C ALA A 150 3.86 -17.93 18.22
N ARG A 151 3.86 -16.62 18.48
CA ARG A 151 3.44 -16.06 19.77
C ARG A 151 1.91 -15.92 19.84
N PRO A 152 1.33 -15.94 21.05
CA PRO A 152 -0.10 -15.65 21.25
C PRO A 152 -0.48 -14.26 20.70
N LEU A 153 -1.71 -14.14 20.17
CA LEU A 153 -2.23 -12.88 19.62
C LEU A 153 -2.10 -11.69 20.60
N VAL A 154 -2.39 -11.93 21.88
CA VAL A 154 -2.32 -10.89 22.92
C VAL A 154 -0.91 -10.32 23.07
N GLU A 155 0.13 -11.15 22.96
CA GLU A 155 1.52 -10.70 23.03
C GLU A 155 1.93 -9.94 21.77
N ARG A 156 1.47 -10.40 20.60
CA ARG A 156 1.73 -9.72 19.32
C ARG A 156 1.08 -8.34 19.27
N ARG A 157 -0.16 -8.20 19.76
CA ARG A 157 -0.83 -6.91 19.90
C ARG A 157 -0.04 -5.95 20.79
N ALA A 158 0.36 -6.40 21.97
CA ALA A 158 1.13 -5.57 22.91
C ALA A 158 2.49 -5.14 22.32
N GLU A 159 3.16 -6.01 21.58
CA GLU A 159 4.43 -5.67 20.92
C GLU A 159 4.24 -4.64 19.81
N VAL A 160 3.24 -4.82 18.95
CA VAL A 160 2.97 -3.86 17.86
C VAL A 160 2.58 -2.49 18.41
N GLU A 161 1.79 -2.42 19.48
CA GLU A 161 1.48 -1.15 20.16
C GLU A 161 2.74 -0.46 20.69
N ASN A 162 3.67 -1.22 21.27
CA ASN A 162 4.96 -0.71 21.72
C ASN A 162 5.83 -0.21 20.55
N LEU A 163 5.88 -0.96 19.44
CA LEU A 163 6.61 -0.55 18.23
C LEU A 163 6.03 0.72 17.63
N ARG A 164 4.70 0.85 17.59
CA ARG A 164 4.02 2.07 17.11
C ARG A 164 4.38 3.29 17.96
N ARG A 165 4.34 3.16 19.28
CA ARG A 165 4.72 4.25 20.18
C ARG A 165 6.15 4.71 19.94
N ARG A 166 7.10 3.75 19.88
CA ARG A 166 8.52 4.05 19.59
C ARG A 166 8.71 4.69 18.21
N SER A 167 7.97 4.22 17.21
CA SER A 167 8.00 4.80 15.87
C SER A 167 7.50 6.25 15.87
N ALA A 168 6.39 6.53 16.56
CA ALA A 168 5.85 7.88 16.69
C ALA A 168 6.83 8.83 17.42
N GLU A 169 7.49 8.36 18.47
CA GLU A 169 8.53 9.10 19.18
C GLU A 169 9.74 9.38 18.27
N ALA A 170 10.20 8.37 17.53
CA ALA A 170 11.32 8.50 16.59
C ALA A 170 11.00 9.47 15.43
N MET A 171 9.75 9.47 14.93
CA MET A 171 9.34 10.39 13.86
C MET A 171 9.41 11.86 14.28
N GLN A 172 9.17 12.18 15.57
CA GLN A 172 9.27 13.57 16.06
C GLN A 172 10.67 14.16 15.95
N SER A 173 11.71 13.33 15.92
CA SER A 173 13.11 13.76 15.82
C SER A 173 13.67 13.71 14.40
N LYS A 174 12.93 13.18 13.42
CA LYS A 174 13.36 13.04 12.03
C LYS A 174 12.97 14.27 11.21
N THR A 175 13.86 14.70 10.32
CA THR A 175 13.52 15.75 9.36
C THR A 175 12.62 15.21 8.26
N ALA A 176 11.88 16.11 7.65
CA ALA A 176 10.98 15.77 6.57
C ALA A 176 11.72 15.12 5.36
N GLU A 177 12.96 15.53 5.10
CA GLU A 177 13.77 15.01 4.01
C GLU A 177 14.16 13.55 4.22
N ILE A 178 14.54 13.15 5.45
CA ILE A 178 14.92 11.77 5.78
C ILE A 178 13.73 10.80 5.61
N MET A 179 12.52 11.29 5.83
CA MET A 179 11.29 10.52 5.70
C MET A 179 10.73 10.47 4.28
N ASP A 180 11.32 11.20 3.32
CA ASP A 180 10.88 11.16 1.92
C ASP A 180 11.63 10.10 1.12
N ALA A 181 11.10 9.78 -0.04
CA ALA A 181 11.76 8.90 -0.99
C ALA A 181 13.02 9.59 -1.54
N ASN A 182 14.16 8.89 -1.45
CA ASN A 182 15.42 9.38 -1.98
C ASN A 182 15.36 9.42 -3.52
N PRO A 183 15.62 10.58 -4.16
CA PRO A 183 15.49 10.73 -5.61
C PRO A 183 16.37 9.76 -6.42
N GLN A 184 17.59 9.49 -5.93
CA GLN A 184 18.50 8.54 -6.58
C GLN A 184 17.97 7.11 -6.48
N ALA A 185 17.40 6.72 -5.33
CA ALA A 185 16.79 5.40 -5.15
C ALA A 185 15.59 5.21 -6.07
N VAL A 186 14.75 6.24 -6.24
CA VAL A 186 13.63 6.24 -7.20
C VAL A 186 14.12 6.03 -8.64
N CYS A 187 15.13 6.82 -9.08
CA CYS A 187 15.71 6.68 -10.41
C CYS A 187 16.31 5.27 -10.62
N GLN A 188 17.05 4.77 -9.62
CA GLN A 188 17.65 3.43 -9.69
C GLN A 188 16.59 2.32 -9.77
N ALA A 189 15.49 2.43 -9.01
CA ALA A 189 14.39 1.47 -9.07
C ALA A 189 13.75 1.46 -10.48
N LEU A 190 13.43 2.62 -11.03
CA LEU A 190 12.88 2.73 -12.37
C LEU A 190 13.82 2.18 -13.45
N MET A 191 15.10 2.52 -13.39
CA MET A 191 16.10 2.02 -14.36
C MET A 191 16.28 0.49 -14.23
N ARG A 192 16.35 -0.05 -13.00
CA ARG A 192 16.49 -1.50 -12.75
C ARG A 192 15.34 -2.29 -13.37
N HIS A 193 14.14 -1.73 -13.34
CA HIS A 193 12.93 -2.37 -13.87
C HIS A 193 12.56 -1.98 -15.30
N GLY A 194 13.31 -1.07 -15.94
CA GLY A 194 13.03 -0.59 -17.28
C GLY A 194 11.69 0.17 -17.38
N CYS A 195 11.26 0.80 -16.28
CA CYS A 195 10.02 1.58 -16.21
C CYS A 195 10.30 3.07 -16.29
N SER A 196 9.31 3.82 -16.80
CA SER A 196 9.32 5.30 -16.78
C SER A 196 8.28 5.87 -15.81
N ARG A 197 7.40 5.05 -15.25
CA ARG A 197 6.39 5.47 -14.26
C ARG A 197 6.54 4.69 -12.97
N LEU A 198 6.42 5.40 -11.83
CA LEU A 198 6.34 4.84 -10.48
C LEU A 198 5.06 5.32 -9.79
N ILE A 199 4.35 4.40 -9.13
CA ILE A 199 3.24 4.72 -8.23
C ILE A 199 3.54 4.11 -6.87
N HIS A 200 3.45 4.92 -5.81
CA HIS A 200 3.66 4.48 -4.44
C HIS A 200 2.95 5.36 -3.41
N GLY A 201 2.91 4.91 -2.16
CA GLY A 201 2.41 5.62 -0.99
C GLY A 201 3.50 5.96 0.04
N HIS A 202 3.29 5.57 1.29
CA HIS A 202 4.21 5.58 2.43
C HIS A 202 4.65 6.96 2.93
N THR A 203 5.04 7.86 2.05
CA THR A 203 5.58 9.18 2.44
C THR A 203 4.49 10.18 2.83
N HIS A 204 3.22 9.87 2.57
CA HIS A 204 2.06 10.72 2.83
C HIS A 204 2.18 12.13 2.22
N ARG A 205 2.86 12.23 1.05
CA ARG A 205 3.09 13.48 0.32
C ARG A 205 2.53 13.40 -1.08
N PRO A 206 1.19 13.41 -1.22
CA PRO A 206 0.55 13.20 -2.50
C PRO A 206 1.04 14.23 -3.54
N GLY A 207 1.31 13.73 -4.74
CA GLY A 207 1.82 14.59 -5.80
C GLY A 207 2.19 13.81 -7.05
N ARG A 208 2.58 14.56 -8.08
CA ARG A 208 3.23 14.08 -9.30
C ARG A 208 4.54 14.81 -9.48
N ASN A 209 5.61 14.08 -9.65
CA ASN A 209 6.93 14.61 -9.94
C ASN A 209 7.41 14.05 -11.27
N GLU A 210 8.02 14.89 -12.09
CA GLU A 210 8.70 14.52 -13.33
C GLU A 210 10.20 14.74 -13.16
N PHE A 211 11.00 13.86 -13.76
CA PHE A 211 12.46 13.93 -13.70
C PHE A 211 13.08 13.25 -14.92
N ASP A 212 14.34 13.56 -15.17
CA ASP A 212 15.07 12.99 -16.29
C ASP A 212 15.70 11.65 -15.89
N LEU A 213 15.46 10.63 -16.70
CA LEU A 213 16.15 9.34 -16.68
C LEU A 213 17.14 9.28 -17.84
N THR A 214 18.13 8.42 -17.76
CA THR A 214 19.02 8.15 -18.91
C THR A 214 18.27 7.60 -20.13
N SER A 215 17.10 6.98 -19.90
CA SER A 215 16.22 6.41 -20.94
C SER A 215 15.13 7.39 -21.42
N GLY A 216 15.08 8.61 -20.92
CA GLY A 216 14.05 9.59 -21.25
C GLY A 216 13.42 10.23 -20.01
N ARG A 217 12.16 10.66 -20.09
CA ARG A 217 11.44 11.22 -18.94
C ARG A 217 10.85 10.14 -18.04
N GLY A 218 11.00 10.34 -16.73
CA GLY A 218 10.33 9.56 -15.69
C GLY A 218 9.26 10.38 -14.97
N GLU A 219 8.24 9.70 -14.46
CA GLU A 219 7.20 10.28 -13.61
C GLU A 219 6.98 9.44 -12.35
N ARG A 220 6.75 10.10 -11.24
CA ARG A 220 6.45 9.51 -9.94
C ARG A 220 5.12 10.04 -9.43
N PHE A 221 4.20 9.16 -9.12
CA PHE A 221 2.96 9.48 -8.44
C PHE A 221 3.04 8.99 -6.99
N VAL A 222 2.79 9.89 -6.06
CA VAL A 222 2.66 9.56 -4.64
C VAL A 222 1.20 9.65 -4.25
N LEU A 223 0.68 8.58 -3.63
CA LEU A 223 -0.67 8.51 -3.10
C LEU A 223 -0.75 9.18 -1.73
N SER A 224 -1.94 9.70 -1.39
CA SER A 224 -2.23 10.24 -0.06
C SER A 224 -2.48 9.11 0.93
N ASP A 225 -2.13 9.36 2.19
CA ASP A 225 -2.77 8.67 3.30
C ASP A 225 -4.23 9.11 3.46
N TRP A 226 -5.02 8.25 4.10
CA TRP A 226 -6.44 8.52 4.34
C TRP A 226 -6.65 9.00 5.78
N ASP A 227 -7.16 10.23 5.92
CA ASP A 227 -7.54 10.84 7.20
C ASP A 227 -8.69 11.83 6.99
N ILE A 228 -9.15 12.50 8.04
CA ILE A 228 -10.18 13.55 7.97
C ILE A 228 -9.74 14.62 6.96
N GLY A 229 -10.60 14.88 5.96
CA GLY A 229 -10.35 15.88 4.93
C GLY A 229 -9.20 15.54 3.95
N ARG A 230 -8.74 14.28 3.92
CA ARG A 230 -7.62 13.86 3.08
C ARG A 230 -7.76 12.40 2.67
N GLY A 231 -7.45 12.11 1.43
CA GLY A 231 -7.47 10.78 0.81
C GLY A 231 -7.63 10.87 -0.68
N ASP A 232 -6.96 10.02 -1.41
CA ASP A 232 -7.06 9.96 -2.86
C ASP A 232 -6.97 8.53 -3.40
N ALA A 233 -7.21 8.40 -4.68
CA ALA A 233 -6.84 7.27 -5.50
C ALA A 233 -6.30 7.75 -6.84
N LEU A 234 -5.43 6.99 -7.48
CA LEU A 234 -5.15 7.16 -8.90
C LEU A 234 -6.01 6.20 -9.70
N GLU A 235 -6.49 6.65 -10.83
CA GLU A 235 -7.15 5.83 -11.84
C GLU A 235 -6.38 5.94 -13.14
N ILE A 236 -6.06 4.82 -13.76
CA ILE A 236 -5.41 4.72 -15.07
C ILE A 236 -6.30 3.91 -15.98
N GLY A 237 -6.63 4.46 -17.12
CA GLY A 237 -7.44 3.84 -18.17
C GLY A 237 -7.11 4.43 -19.53
N SER A 238 -7.98 4.21 -20.51
CA SER A 238 -7.81 4.72 -21.88
C SER A 238 -7.73 6.24 -21.97
N ALA A 239 -8.28 6.97 -20.99
CA ALA A 239 -8.21 8.44 -20.89
C ALA A 239 -6.89 8.94 -20.24
N GLY A 240 -5.97 8.05 -19.87
CA GLY A 240 -4.73 8.38 -19.17
C GLY A 240 -4.82 8.27 -17.65
N VAL A 241 -4.00 9.05 -16.94
CA VAL A 241 -3.91 9.05 -15.47
C VAL A 241 -4.78 10.16 -14.89
N ARG A 242 -5.65 9.79 -13.96
CA ARG A 242 -6.51 10.73 -13.23
C ARG A 242 -6.37 10.52 -11.72
N ARG A 243 -6.24 11.59 -10.95
CA ARG A 243 -6.33 11.55 -9.48
C ARG A 243 -7.79 11.75 -9.09
N LEU A 244 -8.29 10.84 -8.27
CA LEU A 244 -9.61 10.93 -7.64
C LEU A 244 -9.42 11.52 -6.25
N ASP A 245 -10.08 12.66 -5.99
CA ASP A 245 -10.12 13.25 -4.66
C ASP A 245 -11.20 12.52 -3.84
N LEU A 246 -10.79 11.98 -2.70
CA LEU A 246 -11.63 11.23 -1.78
C LEU A 246 -11.65 11.89 -0.39
N SER A 247 -11.38 13.19 -0.32
CA SER A 247 -11.20 13.94 0.93
C SER A 247 -12.51 14.28 1.70
N THR A 248 -13.68 13.84 1.22
CA THR A 248 -15.00 14.14 1.80
C THR A 248 -15.45 13.11 2.82
#